data_1f3e8a8e4593de0a8ba1830b1270bcda
#
_entry.id   1f3e8a8e4593de0a8ba1830b1270bcda
#
_cell.length_a   1.000
_cell.length_b   1.000
_cell.length_c   1.000
_cell.angle_alpha   90.00
_cell.angle_beta   90.00
_cell.angle_gamma   90.00
#
_symmetry.space_group_name_H-M   'P 1'
#
loop_
_entity.id
_entity.type
_entity.pdbx_description
1 polymer ?
#
loop_
_entity_poly.entity_id
_entity_poly.type
_entity_poly.pdbx_seq_one_letter_code
_entity_poly.pdbx_strand_id
1 'polypeptide(L)'
;MNRLLKTLIALAALTSLPAAAQQSQDFGDFTVHYNAMRSSMISPEIAKAYGIKRSDSRGLINISVLKNAEDKTTTAVKAKIAASGRNLTGQTRNIEMREINEGDGAIYYLGELSVRNMETFDFTVMVQPEGQDRPFNVKFRQQFYTE
;
A
#
# COMPACT_ATOMS: atom_id res chain seq x y z
N MET A 1 19.50 -38.01 -32.68
CA MET A 1 18.79 -36.74 -32.85
C MET A 1 17.82 -36.38 -31.75
N ASN A 2 17.56 -37.24 -30.80
CA ASN A 2 16.56 -36.97 -29.76
C ASN A 2 17.17 -36.57 -28.39
N ARG A 3 18.45 -36.24 -28.33
CA ARG A 3 19.11 -35.86 -27.08
C ARG A 3 19.22 -34.34 -26.88
N LEU A 4 19.00 -33.55 -27.93
CA LEU A 4 19.08 -32.10 -27.88
C LEU A 4 17.72 -31.42 -27.53
N LEU A 5 16.62 -32.20 -27.62
CA LEU A 5 15.27 -31.67 -27.33
C LEU A 5 14.86 -31.83 -25.86
N LYS A 6 15.65 -32.57 -25.06
CA LYS A 6 15.35 -32.79 -23.65
C LYS A 6 16.00 -31.79 -22.70
N THR A 7 16.90 -30.95 -23.21
CA THR A 7 17.63 -29.99 -22.38
C THR A 7 17.03 -28.58 -22.37
N LEU A 8 15.99 -28.35 -23.14
CA LEU A 8 15.40 -27.01 -23.25
C LEU A 8 14.13 -26.79 -22.40
N ILE A 9 13.66 -27.81 -21.68
CA ILE A 9 12.45 -27.73 -20.86
C ILE A 9 12.75 -27.48 -19.37
N ALA A 10 14.01 -27.54 -18.96
CA ALA A 10 14.39 -27.42 -17.55
C ALA A 10 14.73 -25.98 -17.10
N LEU A 11 14.68 -24.99 -17.97
CA LEU A 11 15.10 -23.62 -17.64
C LEU A 11 13.96 -22.61 -17.52
N ALA A 12 12.71 -23.06 -17.63
CA ALA A 12 11.54 -22.17 -17.55
C ALA A 12 10.83 -22.17 -16.18
N ALA A 13 11.41 -22.81 -15.15
CA ALA A 13 10.71 -22.99 -13.87
C ALA A 13 11.28 -22.17 -12.71
N LEU A 14 12.05 -21.11 -12.96
CA LEU A 14 12.77 -20.39 -11.90
C LEU A 14 12.58 -18.88 -11.89
N THR A 15 11.42 -18.37 -12.26
CA THR A 15 11.13 -16.96 -12.04
C THR A 15 9.70 -16.70 -11.59
N SER A 16 9.23 -17.43 -10.59
CA SER A 16 8.14 -16.94 -9.77
C SER A 16 8.70 -16.50 -8.42
N LEU A 17 9.51 -15.45 -8.44
CA LEU A 17 9.63 -14.62 -7.24
C LEU A 17 8.22 -14.03 -7.04
N PRO A 18 7.63 -14.19 -5.83
CA PRO A 18 6.46 -13.40 -5.54
C PRO A 18 6.93 -11.94 -5.60
N ALA A 19 6.64 -11.27 -6.70
CA ALA A 19 6.60 -9.84 -6.69
C ALA A 19 5.68 -9.50 -5.53
N ALA A 20 6.18 -8.83 -4.51
CA ALA A 20 5.32 -8.21 -3.51
C ALA A 20 4.36 -7.35 -4.33
N ALA A 21 3.16 -7.87 -4.56
CA ALA A 21 2.21 -7.25 -5.46
C ALA A 21 1.85 -5.92 -4.82
N GLN A 22 2.28 -4.84 -5.45
CA GLN A 22 1.81 -3.51 -5.13
C GLN A 22 0.29 -3.57 -5.26
N GLN A 23 -0.41 -3.47 -4.13
CA GLN A 23 -1.85 -3.62 -4.11
C GLN A 23 -2.48 -2.36 -4.67
N SER A 24 -3.40 -2.52 -5.61
CA SER A 24 -4.13 -1.42 -6.21
C SER A 24 -5.56 -1.81 -6.50
N GLN A 25 -6.43 -0.81 -6.56
CA GLN A 25 -7.81 -0.97 -6.96
C GLN A 25 -8.20 0.15 -7.91
N ASP A 26 -8.85 -0.23 -9.02
CA ASP A 26 -9.33 0.69 -10.04
C ASP A 26 -10.76 1.13 -9.74
N PHE A 27 -11.00 2.44 -9.89
CA PHE A 27 -12.31 3.07 -9.75
C PHE A 27 -12.62 3.93 -10.99
N GLY A 28 -12.52 3.34 -12.18
CA GLY A 28 -12.72 4.06 -13.43
C GLY A 28 -11.57 5.00 -13.75
N ASP A 29 -11.78 6.30 -13.60
CA ASP A 29 -10.78 7.32 -13.90
C ASP A 29 -9.64 7.40 -12.87
N PHE A 30 -9.77 6.66 -11.77
CA PHE A 30 -8.80 6.71 -10.66
C PHE A 30 -8.31 5.32 -10.32
N THR A 31 -7.05 5.22 -9.93
CA THR A 31 -6.44 4.04 -9.33
C THR A 31 -5.91 4.40 -7.96
N VAL A 32 -6.27 3.63 -6.95
CA VAL A 32 -5.77 3.78 -5.60
C VAL A 32 -4.76 2.68 -5.33
N HIS A 33 -3.51 3.05 -5.07
CA HIS A 33 -2.47 2.14 -4.59
C HIS A 33 -2.47 2.17 -3.07
N TYR A 34 -2.36 1.01 -2.46
CA TYR A 34 -2.35 0.87 -1.01
C TYR A 34 -1.36 -0.20 -0.57
N ASN A 35 -0.79 0.02 0.60
CA ASN A 35 0.16 -0.89 1.20
C ASN A 35 0.16 -0.71 2.72
N ALA A 36 0.41 -1.79 3.45
CA ALA A 36 0.61 -1.77 4.89
C ALA A 36 1.82 -2.62 5.25
N MET A 37 2.69 -2.09 6.09
CA MET A 37 3.92 -2.76 6.50
C MET A 37 4.34 -2.31 7.90
N ARG A 38 5.29 -2.99 8.52
CA ARG A 38 5.93 -2.47 9.73
C ARG A 38 6.78 -1.24 9.39
N SER A 39 6.77 -0.24 10.25
CA SER A 39 7.56 0.95 10.01
C SER A 39 9.06 0.70 10.08
N SER A 40 9.49 -0.39 10.72
CA SER A 40 10.90 -0.83 10.73
C SER A 40 11.42 -1.26 9.35
N MET A 41 10.52 -1.54 8.39
CA MET A 41 10.89 -1.96 7.05
C MET A 41 11.31 -0.81 6.12
N ILE A 42 10.99 0.42 6.48
CA ILE A 42 11.45 1.58 5.71
C ILE A 42 12.88 1.96 6.09
N SER A 43 13.61 2.53 5.12
CA SER A 43 14.99 2.95 5.38
C SER A 43 15.06 4.06 6.43
N PRO A 44 16.17 4.14 7.21
CA PRO A 44 16.33 5.23 8.17
C PRO A 44 16.27 6.63 7.56
N GLU A 45 16.74 6.79 6.33
CA GLU A 45 16.75 8.07 5.63
C GLU A 45 15.33 8.53 5.29
N ILE A 46 14.49 7.61 4.77
CA ILE A 46 13.09 7.90 4.45
C ILE A 46 12.31 8.18 5.74
N ALA A 47 12.53 7.37 6.78
CA ALA A 47 11.87 7.56 8.05
C ALA A 47 12.18 8.94 8.64
N LYS A 48 13.45 9.36 8.59
CA LYS A 48 13.87 10.68 9.04
C LYS A 48 13.26 11.81 8.21
N ALA A 49 13.24 11.65 6.88
CA ALA A 49 12.71 12.66 5.97
C ALA A 49 11.23 12.93 6.21
N TYR A 50 10.45 11.91 6.57
CA TYR A 50 9.01 12.02 6.76
C TYR A 50 8.57 11.97 8.22
N GLY A 51 9.50 11.98 9.16
CA GLY A 51 9.18 11.96 10.58
C GLY A 51 8.50 10.68 11.05
N ILE A 52 8.87 9.54 10.47
CA ILE A 52 8.33 8.23 10.80
C ILE A 52 9.22 7.58 11.85
N LYS A 53 8.63 7.09 12.94
CA LYS A 53 9.34 6.30 13.92
C LYS A 53 9.42 4.86 13.47
N ARG A 54 10.65 4.37 13.22
CA ARG A 54 10.87 2.96 12.87
C ARG A 54 10.69 2.10 14.11
N SER A 55 9.79 1.12 14.03
CA SER A 55 9.53 0.17 15.12
C SER A 55 8.89 -1.09 14.56
N ASP A 56 9.24 -2.25 15.12
CA ASP A 56 8.59 -3.51 14.77
C ASP A 56 7.16 -3.61 15.30
N SER A 57 6.84 -2.85 16.35
CA SER A 57 5.49 -2.79 16.94
C SER A 57 4.62 -1.67 16.37
N ARG A 58 5.01 -1.10 15.25
CA ARG A 58 4.28 -0.02 14.59
C ARG A 58 4.01 -0.36 13.14
N GLY A 59 2.73 -0.33 12.76
CA GLY A 59 2.31 -0.46 11.36
C GLY A 59 2.28 0.88 10.67
N LEU A 60 2.55 0.87 9.37
CA LEU A 60 2.50 2.02 8.49
C LEU A 60 1.58 1.69 7.33
N ILE A 61 0.63 2.57 7.05
CA ILE A 61 -0.24 2.50 5.88
C ILE A 61 0.16 3.59 4.91
N ASN A 62 0.32 3.22 3.64
CA ASN A 62 0.63 4.14 2.56
C ASN A 62 -0.46 4.06 1.50
N ILE A 63 -1.02 5.21 1.14
CA ILE A 63 -2.05 5.35 0.11
C ILE A 63 -1.54 6.36 -0.92
N SER A 64 -1.72 6.04 -2.20
CA SER A 64 -1.54 7.01 -3.27
C SER A 64 -2.70 6.95 -4.24
N VAL A 65 -3.14 8.10 -4.73
CA VAL A 65 -4.30 8.23 -5.61
C VAL A 65 -3.83 8.80 -6.94
N LEU A 66 -4.09 8.04 -8.01
CA LEU A 66 -3.68 8.41 -9.36
C LEU A 66 -4.91 8.60 -10.23
N LYS A 67 -4.90 9.65 -11.02
CA LYS A 67 -5.86 9.84 -12.11
C LYS A 67 -5.31 9.21 -13.37
N ASN A 68 -6.14 8.40 -14.02
CA ASN A 68 -5.79 7.70 -15.26
C ASN A 68 -6.19 8.58 -16.46
N ALA A 69 -5.27 8.77 -17.40
CA ALA A 69 -5.54 9.42 -18.66
C ALA A 69 -5.83 8.39 -19.77
N GLU A 70 -6.44 8.83 -20.87
CA GLU A 70 -6.77 7.97 -22.01
C GLU A 70 -5.53 7.35 -22.67
N ASP A 71 -4.40 8.05 -22.64
CA ASP A 71 -3.10 7.57 -23.15
C ASP A 71 -2.37 6.62 -22.19
N LYS A 72 -3.04 6.17 -21.11
CA LYS A 72 -2.52 5.31 -20.04
C LYS A 72 -1.46 5.95 -19.14
N THR A 73 -1.22 7.24 -19.26
CA THR A 73 -0.42 7.97 -18.27
C THR A 73 -1.23 8.17 -16.98
N THR A 74 -0.53 8.33 -15.87
CA THR A 74 -1.15 8.56 -14.58
C THR A 74 -0.59 9.83 -13.94
N THR A 75 -1.43 10.52 -13.20
CA THR A 75 -1.05 11.74 -12.48
C THR A 75 -1.50 11.62 -11.02
N ALA A 76 -0.60 11.90 -10.09
CA ALA A 76 -0.95 11.95 -8.67
C ALA A 76 -1.96 13.08 -8.44
N VAL A 77 -2.99 12.80 -7.65
CA VAL A 77 -4.02 13.77 -7.30
C VAL A 77 -4.21 13.84 -5.80
N LYS A 78 -4.60 15.01 -5.33
CA LYS A 78 -5.00 15.19 -3.93
C LYS A 78 -6.34 14.54 -3.66
N ALA A 79 -6.49 14.04 -2.44
CA ALA A 79 -7.73 13.40 -1.99
C ALA A 79 -7.94 13.62 -0.51
N LYS A 80 -9.20 13.51 -0.09
CA LYS A 80 -9.52 13.35 1.34
C LYS A 80 -9.41 11.86 1.65
N ILE A 81 -8.67 11.52 2.69
CA ILE A 81 -8.45 10.14 3.11
C ILE A 81 -8.94 9.97 4.55
N ALA A 82 -9.79 8.99 4.77
CA ALA A 82 -10.18 8.56 6.11
C ALA A 82 -9.92 7.07 6.24
N ALA A 83 -9.07 6.68 7.18
CA ALA A 83 -8.64 5.30 7.35
C ALA A 83 -8.99 4.78 8.74
N SER A 84 -9.40 3.53 8.80
CA SER A 84 -9.60 2.78 10.04
C SER A 84 -9.16 1.35 9.86
N GLY A 85 -8.76 0.73 10.97
CA GLY A 85 -8.44 -0.69 11.04
C GLY A 85 -9.21 -1.36 12.16
N ARG A 86 -9.74 -2.54 11.91
CA ARG A 86 -10.40 -3.36 12.91
C ARG A 86 -9.67 -4.70 13.03
N ASN A 87 -9.24 -5.04 14.24
CA ASN A 87 -8.60 -6.33 14.46
C ASN A 87 -9.64 -7.46 14.62
N LEU A 88 -9.17 -8.70 14.69
CA LEU A 88 -10.06 -9.87 14.78
C LEU A 88 -10.81 -9.98 16.11
N THR A 89 -10.37 -9.26 17.14
CA THR A 89 -11.08 -9.17 18.42
C THR A 89 -12.13 -8.06 18.48
N GLY A 90 -12.29 -7.32 17.35
CA GLY A 90 -13.30 -6.28 17.22
C GLY A 90 -12.88 -4.89 17.67
N GLN A 91 -11.62 -4.68 18.00
CA GLN A 91 -11.11 -3.36 18.33
C GLN A 91 -10.89 -2.54 17.06
N THR A 92 -11.43 -1.33 17.05
CA THR A 92 -11.27 -0.40 15.92
C THR A 92 -10.27 0.69 16.28
N ARG A 93 -9.39 0.99 15.33
CA ARG A 93 -8.45 2.10 15.42
C ARG A 93 -8.71 3.07 14.28
N ASN A 94 -8.94 4.32 14.62
CA ASN A 94 -8.93 5.40 13.64
C ASN A 94 -7.48 5.79 13.37
N ILE A 95 -7.14 5.91 12.10
CA ILE A 95 -5.76 6.16 11.66
C ILE A 95 -5.72 7.57 11.08
N GLU A 96 -4.95 8.44 11.73
CA GLU A 96 -4.72 9.78 11.21
C GLU A 96 -3.77 9.70 10.01
N MET A 97 -4.25 10.18 8.87
CA MET A 97 -3.50 10.18 7.61
C MET A 97 -2.95 11.57 7.33
N ARG A 98 -1.69 11.65 6.96
CA ARG A 98 -1.04 12.91 6.58
C ARG A 98 -0.55 12.85 5.15
N GLU A 99 -0.67 13.97 4.46
CA GLU A 99 -0.24 14.13 3.09
C GLU A 99 1.26 14.43 3.03
N ILE A 100 1.95 13.72 2.15
CA ILE A 100 3.36 13.97 1.83
C ILE A 100 3.46 14.30 0.35
N ASN A 101 3.90 15.51 0.06
CA ASN A 101 4.18 15.96 -1.29
C ASN A 101 5.68 15.86 -1.56
N GLU A 102 6.03 15.09 -2.57
CA GLU A 102 7.40 15.07 -3.06
C GLU A 102 7.58 16.06 -4.20
N GLY A 103 8.77 16.63 -4.34
CA GLY A 103 9.05 17.65 -5.32
C GLY A 103 8.95 17.22 -6.78
N ASP A 104 8.77 15.93 -7.05
CA ASP A 104 8.59 15.34 -8.38
C ASP A 104 7.11 15.20 -8.81
N GLY A 105 6.19 15.69 -7.98
CA GLY A 105 4.76 15.61 -8.21
C GLY A 105 4.07 14.39 -7.57
N ALA A 106 4.81 13.48 -6.94
CA ALA A 106 4.22 12.36 -6.22
C ALA A 106 3.57 12.82 -4.92
N ILE A 107 2.42 12.25 -4.59
CA ILE A 107 1.66 12.53 -3.37
C ILE A 107 1.38 11.22 -2.66
N TYR A 108 1.78 11.14 -1.40
CA TYR A 108 1.53 9.98 -0.53
C TYR A 108 0.72 10.39 0.68
N TYR A 109 -0.13 9.49 1.15
CA TYR A 109 -0.83 9.62 2.42
C TYR A 109 -0.34 8.54 3.35
N LEU A 110 0.23 8.93 4.48
CA LEU A 110 0.83 8.01 5.45
C LEU A 110 0.05 8.05 6.77
N GLY A 111 -0.20 6.88 7.32
CA GLY A 111 -0.79 6.72 8.64
C GLY A 111 -0.06 5.64 9.43
N GLU A 112 -0.01 5.82 10.74
CA GLU A 112 0.67 4.91 11.65
C GLU A 112 -0.32 4.36 12.69
N LEU A 113 -0.12 3.12 13.10
CA LEU A 113 -0.87 2.49 14.18
C LEU A 113 0.03 1.54 14.97
N SER A 114 -0.27 1.35 16.25
CA SER A 114 0.40 0.33 17.05
C SER A 114 -0.11 -1.06 16.68
N VAL A 115 0.79 -2.01 16.57
CA VAL A 115 0.48 -3.40 16.22
C VAL A 115 1.16 -4.36 17.17
N ARG A 116 0.57 -5.53 17.35
CA ARG A 116 1.13 -6.64 18.12
C ARG A 116 1.54 -7.77 17.19
N ASN A 117 2.36 -8.69 17.71
CA ASN A 117 2.75 -9.85 16.94
C ASN A 117 1.54 -10.69 16.52
N MET A 118 1.50 -11.07 15.25
CA MET A 118 0.42 -11.83 14.60
C MET A 118 -0.96 -11.14 14.61
N GLU A 119 -1.01 -9.85 14.91
CA GLU A 119 -2.27 -9.10 14.86
C GLU A 119 -2.71 -8.85 13.42
N THR A 120 -3.95 -9.19 13.14
CA THR A 120 -4.56 -9.00 11.81
C THR A 120 -5.55 -7.86 11.88
N PHE A 121 -5.44 -6.94 10.93
CA PHE A 121 -6.39 -5.83 10.75
C PHE A 121 -7.12 -5.94 9.43
N ASP A 122 -8.41 -5.69 9.48
CA ASP A 122 -9.21 -5.36 8.31
C ASP A 122 -9.25 -3.83 8.20
N PHE A 123 -8.60 -3.31 7.17
CA PHE A 123 -8.56 -1.88 6.92
C PHE A 123 -9.69 -1.45 6.01
N THR A 124 -10.25 -0.30 6.31
CA THR A 124 -11.19 0.42 5.45
C THR A 124 -10.62 1.81 5.23
N VAL A 125 -10.37 2.16 3.98
CA VAL A 125 -9.85 3.45 3.60
C VAL A 125 -10.84 4.11 2.66
N MET A 126 -11.41 5.21 3.11
CA MET A 126 -12.27 6.05 2.30
C MET A 126 -11.40 7.08 1.57
N VAL A 127 -11.52 7.11 0.24
CA VAL A 127 -10.72 7.97 -0.62
C VAL A 127 -11.66 8.82 -1.46
N GLN A 128 -11.59 10.13 -1.30
CA GLN A 128 -12.35 11.06 -2.13
C GLN A 128 -11.38 11.98 -2.89
N PRO A 129 -11.10 11.67 -4.15
CA PRO A 129 -10.24 12.53 -4.96
C PRO A 129 -10.83 13.94 -5.09
N GLU A 130 -9.96 14.93 -5.18
CA GLU A 130 -10.36 16.33 -5.38
C GLU A 130 -11.24 16.46 -6.63
N GLY A 131 -12.37 17.15 -6.49
CA GLY A 131 -13.34 17.33 -7.57
C GLY A 131 -14.36 16.20 -7.73
N GLN A 132 -14.29 15.14 -6.92
CA GLN A 132 -15.26 14.06 -6.93
C GLN A 132 -16.31 14.25 -5.83
N ASP A 133 -17.57 13.95 -6.14
CA ASP A 133 -18.70 14.10 -5.22
C ASP A 133 -18.83 12.93 -4.24
N ARG A 134 -18.27 11.78 -4.58
CA ARG A 134 -18.41 10.54 -3.80
C ARG A 134 -17.07 9.92 -3.49
N PRO A 135 -16.90 9.39 -2.27
CA PRO A 135 -15.68 8.64 -1.94
C PRO A 135 -15.70 7.25 -2.53
N PHE A 136 -14.51 6.71 -2.74
CA PHE A 136 -14.27 5.30 -2.99
C PHE A 136 -13.88 4.62 -1.69
N ASN A 137 -14.27 3.36 -1.51
CA ASN A 137 -13.85 2.56 -0.37
C ASN A 137 -12.87 1.48 -0.81
N VAL A 138 -11.70 1.49 -0.20
CA VAL A 138 -10.69 0.44 -0.36
C VAL A 138 -10.69 -0.38 0.92
N LYS A 139 -10.83 -1.70 0.78
CA LYS A 139 -10.80 -2.62 1.91
C LYS A 139 -9.73 -3.67 1.67
N PHE A 140 -8.89 -3.89 2.68
CA PHE A 140 -7.86 -4.91 2.60
C PHE A 140 -7.48 -5.42 3.98
N ARG A 141 -6.91 -6.59 4.02
CA ARG A 141 -6.46 -7.25 5.26
C ARG A 141 -4.95 -7.33 5.28
N GLN A 142 -4.36 -7.07 6.43
CA GLN A 142 -2.93 -7.23 6.67
C GLN A 142 -2.69 -7.81 8.05
N GLN A 143 -1.86 -8.84 8.12
CA GLN A 143 -1.33 -9.36 9.36
C GLN A 143 0.08 -8.80 9.59
N PHE A 144 0.36 -8.41 10.83
CA PHE A 144 1.64 -7.87 11.24
C PHE A 144 2.39 -8.86 12.12
N TYR A 145 3.67 -9.00 11.88
CA TYR A 145 4.58 -9.83 12.67
C TYR A 145 5.63 -8.92 13.28
N THR A 146 5.74 -8.92 14.61
CA THR A 146 6.67 -8.04 15.34
C THR A 146 7.87 -8.79 15.90
N GLU A 147 7.90 -10.12 15.75
CA GLU A 147 8.98 -10.99 16.19
C GLU A 147 9.53 -11.81 15.02
#